data_3c1b825f1f7a5852e22cab04cdeaa081
#
_entry.id   3c1b825f1f7a5852e22cab04cdeaa081
#
_cell.length_a   1.000
_cell.length_b   1.000
_cell.length_c   1.000
_cell.angle_alpha   90.00
_cell.angle_beta   90.00
_cell.angle_gamma   90.00
#
_symmetry.space_group_name_H-M   'P 1'
#
loop_
_entity.id
_entity.type
_entity.pdbx_description
1 polymer ?
#
loop_
_entity_poly.entity_id
_entity_poly.type
_entity_poly.pdbx_seq_one_letter_code
_entity_poly.pdbx_strand_id
1 'polypeptide(L)'
;MLSSTKTQGKNLMRLPVAAALVLAGVALFAGTATAQTGYVGILGGGPVYKNDDKTNIKELKTAGFTELLVWSVEVNASGDLNLNGEFPLTSGGKYIGDQTWPKFAKALKNIKTGKVTRITLSIGSSNVGDFQNIKALVDSQGTGKKSILYKDFAAIAKALPIDAIDFDDENSYDEESTVQFALMLGGLGYHVTMNPYTNNTYWTSTVSAINTQMPGLVDGIHLQTFAGGQGNSPCSSEWDFGDVPVFPGLSDQPGAPPFKTPTAAEAQLKTWHSQCGITGAWLWIFDQIAGTDQVKEYAKDMTKGVNGE
;
A
#
# COMPACT_ATOMS: atom_id res chain seq x y z
N MET A 1 -20.49 75.73 -52.33
CA MET A 1 -19.38 75.16 -53.13
C MET A 1 -18.89 73.92 -52.42
N LEU A 2 -19.10 72.76 -53.00
CA LEU A 2 -18.84 71.42 -52.48
C LEU A 2 -17.38 71.04 -52.70
N SER A 3 -16.68 70.59 -51.71
CA SER A 3 -15.39 69.93 -51.92
C SER A 3 -15.46 68.54 -51.27
N SER A 4 -15.32 67.56 -52.13
CA SER A 4 -15.31 66.12 -51.86
C SER A 4 -13.90 65.70 -51.52
N THR A 5 -13.70 65.05 -50.36
CA THR A 5 -12.43 64.35 -50.05
C THR A 5 -12.70 62.84 -49.97
N LYS A 6 -12.04 62.15 -50.90
CA LYS A 6 -12.00 60.70 -50.97
C LYS A 6 -11.16 60.12 -49.81
N THR A 7 -11.72 59.24 -49.05
CA THR A 7 -11.00 58.42 -48.06
C THR A 7 -10.61 57.09 -48.67
N GLN A 8 -9.30 56.83 -48.74
CA GLN A 8 -8.71 55.55 -49.17
C GLN A 8 -8.88 54.49 -48.06
N GLY A 9 -9.46 53.37 -48.39
CA GLY A 9 -9.58 52.20 -47.52
C GLY A 9 -8.21 51.47 -47.43
N LYS A 10 -7.75 51.28 -46.22
CA LYS A 10 -6.62 50.37 -45.90
C LYS A 10 -7.17 48.94 -45.73
N ASN A 11 -6.79 48.03 -46.62
CA ASN A 11 -7.00 46.60 -46.47
C ASN A 11 -6.13 46.07 -45.33
N LEU A 12 -6.71 45.70 -44.21
CA LEU A 12 -6.03 44.90 -43.20
C LEU A 12 -6.11 43.42 -43.56
N MET A 13 -4.96 42.89 -43.91
CA MET A 13 -4.70 41.49 -44.16
C MET A 13 -4.84 40.71 -42.82
N ARG A 14 -5.87 39.90 -42.68
CA ARG A 14 -6.04 39.01 -41.54
C ARG A 14 -5.17 37.76 -41.76
N LEU A 15 -4.15 37.56 -40.92
CA LEU A 15 -3.38 36.32 -40.81
C LEU A 15 -4.24 35.29 -40.05
N PRO A 16 -4.28 34.02 -40.46
CA PRO A 16 -4.96 32.96 -39.75
C PRO A 16 -4.12 32.58 -38.49
N VAL A 17 -4.75 32.64 -37.34
CA VAL A 17 -4.20 32.09 -36.10
C VAL A 17 -4.34 30.56 -36.20
N ALA A 18 -3.25 29.88 -36.39
CA ALA A 18 -3.21 28.42 -36.28
C ALA A 18 -3.28 28.05 -34.80
N ALA A 19 -4.43 27.51 -34.38
CA ALA A 19 -4.58 26.92 -33.06
C ALA A 19 -3.81 25.58 -33.04
N ALA A 20 -2.67 25.54 -32.38
CA ALA A 20 -1.96 24.31 -32.07
C ALA A 20 -2.73 23.55 -30.98
N LEU A 21 -3.45 22.50 -31.34
CA LEU A 21 -3.96 21.52 -30.37
C LEU A 21 -2.77 20.77 -29.77
N VAL A 22 -2.44 21.09 -28.52
CA VAL A 22 -1.56 20.24 -27.71
C VAL A 22 -2.41 19.07 -27.21
N LEU A 23 -2.36 17.94 -27.90
CA LEU A 23 -2.84 16.66 -27.39
C LEU A 23 -1.89 16.21 -26.29
N ALA A 24 -2.24 16.51 -25.03
CA ALA A 24 -1.64 15.84 -23.89
C ALA A 24 -2.05 14.36 -23.95
N GLY A 25 -1.11 13.52 -24.34
CA GLY A 25 -1.28 12.07 -24.29
C GLY A 25 -1.41 11.62 -22.86
N VAL A 26 -2.65 11.39 -22.40
CA VAL A 26 -2.90 10.61 -21.18
C VAL A 26 -2.55 9.17 -21.55
N ALA A 27 -1.41 8.70 -21.07
CA ALA A 27 -1.10 7.28 -21.11
C ALA A 27 -2.11 6.57 -20.21
N LEU A 28 -3.13 6.00 -20.80
CA LEU A 28 -4.04 5.07 -20.14
C LEU A 28 -3.23 3.83 -19.77
N PHE A 29 -2.83 3.73 -18.55
CA PHE A 29 -2.43 2.46 -17.96
C PHE A 29 -3.70 1.62 -17.76
N ALA A 30 -4.20 1.04 -18.83
CA ALA A 30 -5.12 -0.08 -18.76
C ALA A 30 -4.31 -1.34 -18.44
N GLY A 31 -3.72 -1.38 -17.24
CA GLY A 31 -3.27 -2.62 -16.64
C GLY A 31 -4.52 -3.32 -16.13
N THR A 32 -5.02 -4.33 -16.85
CA THR A 32 -5.87 -5.33 -16.24
C THR A 32 -5.06 -5.91 -15.09
N ALA A 33 -5.47 -5.64 -13.85
CA ALA A 33 -4.94 -6.34 -12.69
C ALA A 33 -5.25 -7.83 -12.91
N THR A 34 -4.30 -8.56 -13.48
CA THR A 34 -4.36 -10.02 -13.44
C THR A 34 -4.19 -10.37 -11.97
N ALA A 35 -5.26 -10.85 -11.34
CA ALA A 35 -5.19 -11.39 -9.99
C ALA A 35 -3.98 -12.33 -9.94
N GLN A 36 -2.98 -11.95 -9.14
CA GLN A 36 -1.75 -12.73 -9.02
C GLN A 36 -2.11 -14.01 -8.27
N THR A 37 -2.32 -15.09 -8.98
CA THR A 37 -2.58 -16.40 -8.39
C THR A 37 -1.37 -16.81 -7.55
N GLY A 38 -1.64 -17.24 -6.29
CA GLY A 38 -0.57 -17.65 -5.38
C GLY A 38 0.10 -16.50 -4.62
N TYR A 39 -0.57 -15.36 -4.45
CA TYR A 39 -0.09 -14.30 -3.58
C TYR A 39 -0.06 -14.76 -2.12
N VAL A 40 1.10 -14.67 -1.47
CA VAL A 40 1.25 -14.92 -0.03
C VAL A 40 2.13 -13.85 0.57
N GLY A 41 1.52 -12.98 1.37
CA GLY A 41 2.21 -11.90 2.10
C GLY A 41 2.65 -12.33 3.49
N ILE A 42 3.67 -11.67 4.01
CA ILE A 42 4.05 -11.73 5.41
C ILE A 42 4.31 -10.32 5.93
N LEU A 43 3.70 -10.01 7.08
CA LEU A 43 3.92 -8.73 7.75
C LEU A 43 5.04 -8.91 8.79
N GLY A 44 5.94 -7.95 8.88
CA GLY A 44 7.05 -8.00 9.82
C GLY A 44 7.54 -6.64 10.26
N GLY A 45 7.90 -6.55 11.54
CA GLY A 45 8.45 -5.36 12.20
C GLY A 45 9.95 -5.51 12.50
N GLY A 46 10.28 -5.60 13.78
CA GLY A 46 11.65 -5.62 14.29
C GLY A 46 12.64 -6.51 13.57
N PRO A 47 12.36 -7.79 13.33
CA PRO A 47 13.28 -8.71 12.66
C PRO A 47 13.63 -8.33 11.22
N VAL A 48 12.86 -7.48 10.56
CA VAL A 48 13.15 -7.00 9.20
C VAL A 48 14.39 -6.10 9.18
N TYR A 49 14.64 -5.34 10.24
CA TYR A 49 15.73 -4.36 10.30
C TYR A 49 16.69 -4.53 11.48
N LYS A 50 16.22 -5.03 12.65
CA LYS A 50 17.05 -5.16 13.86
C LYS A 50 18.14 -6.22 13.75
N ASN A 51 17.92 -7.14 12.86
CA ASN A 51 18.84 -8.23 12.73
C ASN A 51 19.84 -7.92 11.63
N ASP A 52 21.03 -7.49 12.02
CA ASP A 52 22.22 -7.54 11.16
C ASP A 52 22.47 -8.97 10.66
N ASP A 53 21.74 -9.92 11.22
CA ASP A 53 21.89 -11.30 10.89
C ASP A 53 21.29 -11.53 9.50
N LYS A 54 22.18 -11.88 8.62
CA LYS A 54 21.90 -12.36 7.28
C LYS A 54 20.84 -13.46 7.24
N THR A 55 20.47 -14.02 8.40
CA THR A 55 19.47 -15.08 8.57
C THR A 55 18.07 -14.59 8.22
N ASN A 56 17.55 -13.54 8.87
CA ASN A 56 16.19 -13.05 8.61
C ASN A 56 16.03 -12.54 7.17
N ILE A 57 17.04 -11.81 6.67
CA ILE A 57 17.04 -11.38 5.27
C ILE A 57 17.05 -12.57 4.31
N LYS A 58 17.81 -13.63 4.63
CA LYS A 58 17.84 -14.85 3.84
C LYS A 58 16.51 -15.59 3.90
N GLU A 59 15.90 -15.68 5.08
CA GLU A 59 14.58 -16.30 5.26
C GLU A 59 13.53 -15.59 4.45
N LEU A 60 13.35 -14.30 4.64
CA LEU A 60 12.39 -13.48 3.86
C LEU A 60 12.63 -13.63 2.35
N LYS A 61 13.88 -13.65 1.92
CA LYS A 61 14.24 -13.80 0.52
C LYS A 61 13.87 -15.17 -0.08
N THR A 62 13.89 -16.26 0.71
CA THR A 62 13.89 -17.63 0.19
C THR A 62 12.73 -18.50 0.68
N ALA A 63 12.00 -18.09 1.71
CA ALA A 63 10.95 -18.91 2.32
C ALA A 63 9.80 -19.27 1.37
N GLY A 64 9.41 -18.36 0.50
CA GLY A 64 8.32 -18.57 -0.46
C GLY A 64 7.25 -17.48 -0.43
N PHE A 65 7.29 -16.58 0.54
CA PHE A 65 6.42 -15.40 0.53
C PHE A 65 6.70 -14.54 -0.70
N THR A 66 5.65 -13.97 -1.27
CA THR A 66 5.72 -13.13 -2.48
C THR A 66 5.69 -11.65 -2.17
N GLU A 67 5.16 -11.27 -1.00
CA GLU A 67 5.17 -9.91 -0.50
C GLU A 67 5.69 -9.83 0.94
N LEU A 68 6.41 -8.75 1.23
CA LEU A 68 6.77 -8.33 2.58
C LEU A 68 6.06 -7.01 2.89
N LEU A 69 5.20 -7.03 3.91
CA LEU A 69 4.63 -5.83 4.51
C LEU A 69 5.53 -5.41 5.69
N VAL A 70 6.19 -4.27 5.56
CA VAL A 70 7.04 -3.71 6.63
C VAL A 70 6.17 -2.85 7.54
N TRP A 71 6.03 -3.28 8.79
CA TRP A 71 5.12 -2.69 9.78
C TRP A 71 5.88 -2.26 11.04
N SER A 72 5.49 -1.19 11.70
CA SER A 72 4.54 -0.20 11.27
C SER A 72 5.24 1.11 10.95
N VAL A 73 4.84 1.74 9.89
CA VAL A 73 5.27 3.10 9.61
C VAL A 73 4.33 4.06 10.32
N GLU A 74 4.89 4.90 11.15
CA GLU A 74 4.18 5.94 11.88
C GLU A 74 4.34 7.28 11.17
N VAL A 75 3.25 8.04 11.09
CA VAL A 75 3.24 9.42 10.59
C VAL A 75 3.04 10.36 11.76
N ASN A 76 4.08 11.08 12.16
CA ASN A 76 3.96 11.99 13.29
C ASN A 76 3.26 13.33 12.91
N ALA A 77 2.96 14.16 13.89
CA ALA A 77 2.24 15.43 13.67
C ALA A 77 3.01 16.44 12.80
N SER A 78 4.33 16.30 12.65
CA SER A 78 5.13 17.11 11.71
C SER A 78 5.11 16.57 10.29
N GLY A 79 4.65 15.33 10.10
CA GLY A 79 4.63 14.59 8.86
C GLY A 79 5.84 13.70 8.64
N ASP A 80 6.90 13.84 9.44
CA ASP A 80 8.05 12.94 9.37
C ASP A 80 7.63 11.50 9.69
N LEU A 81 8.24 10.55 8.99
CA LEU A 81 7.94 9.13 9.12
C LEU A 81 8.89 8.46 10.11
N ASN A 82 8.34 7.58 10.93
CA ASN A 82 9.10 6.74 11.85
C ASN A 82 8.79 5.26 11.56
N LEU A 83 9.71 4.36 11.85
CA LEU A 83 9.45 2.92 11.77
C LEU A 83 9.36 2.33 13.17
N ASN A 84 8.17 1.83 13.51
CA ASN A 84 7.86 1.07 14.71
C ASN A 84 8.19 1.81 16.02
N GLY A 85 8.11 3.15 16.03
CA GLY A 85 8.52 3.97 17.17
C GLY A 85 10.00 3.92 17.49
N GLU A 86 10.82 3.27 16.67
CA GLU A 86 12.21 2.95 16.99
C GLU A 86 13.23 3.84 16.28
N PHE A 87 12.93 4.23 15.05
CA PHE A 87 13.85 5.12 14.33
C PHE A 87 13.15 5.92 13.23
N PRO A 88 13.62 7.17 12.96
CA PRO A 88 13.07 7.98 11.91
C PRO A 88 13.45 7.43 10.53
N LEU A 89 12.45 7.27 9.65
CA LEU A 89 12.66 6.99 8.23
C LEU A 89 12.93 8.26 7.45
N THR A 90 12.21 9.34 7.80
CA THR A 90 12.37 10.63 7.13
C THR A 90 12.51 11.77 8.14
N SER A 91 13.06 12.88 7.69
CA SER A 91 13.04 14.16 8.40
C SER A 91 13.05 15.31 7.41
N GLY A 92 11.99 16.12 7.44
CA GLY A 92 11.87 17.32 6.61
C GLY A 92 11.94 17.04 5.09
N GLY A 93 11.36 15.93 4.63
CA GLY A 93 11.37 15.55 3.22
C GLY A 93 12.65 14.83 2.76
N LYS A 94 13.42 14.26 3.68
CA LYS A 94 14.66 13.52 3.37
C LYS A 94 14.64 12.16 4.02
N TYR A 95 15.01 11.11 3.28
CA TYR A 95 15.24 9.79 3.84
C TYR A 95 16.49 9.79 4.73
N ILE A 96 16.35 9.28 5.96
CA ILE A 96 17.42 9.18 6.95
C ILE A 96 17.51 7.80 7.63
N GLY A 97 16.68 6.84 7.22
CA GLY A 97 16.58 5.52 7.88
C GLY A 97 17.92 4.79 8.02
N ASP A 98 18.78 4.86 7.01
CA ASP A 98 20.13 4.22 7.06
C ASP A 98 21.10 4.87 8.07
N GLN A 99 20.72 6.00 8.69
CA GLN A 99 21.54 6.60 9.76
C GLN A 99 21.46 5.82 11.06
N THR A 100 20.26 5.29 11.37
CA THR A 100 20.05 4.46 12.57
C THR A 100 20.29 2.98 12.29
N TRP A 101 19.75 2.50 11.17
CA TRP A 101 19.93 1.10 10.72
C TRP A 101 20.73 1.06 9.43
N PRO A 102 22.08 1.09 9.52
CA PRO A 102 22.94 1.07 8.34
C PRO A 102 22.63 -0.13 7.45
N LYS A 103 22.48 0.13 6.15
CA LYS A 103 22.13 -0.88 5.14
C LYS A 103 20.65 -1.32 5.12
N PHE A 104 19.72 -0.65 5.81
CA PHE A 104 18.30 -0.98 5.74
C PHE A 104 17.78 -0.98 4.30
N ALA A 105 18.05 0.10 3.55
CA ALA A 105 17.69 0.16 2.12
C ALA A 105 18.32 -0.97 1.29
N LYS A 106 19.58 -1.34 1.60
CA LYS A 106 20.25 -2.47 0.93
C LYS A 106 19.63 -3.81 1.28
N ALA A 107 19.19 -4.00 2.53
CA ALA A 107 18.52 -5.21 2.99
C ALA A 107 17.20 -5.43 2.23
N LEU A 108 16.35 -4.40 2.14
CA LEU A 108 15.10 -4.47 1.37
C LEU A 108 15.35 -4.78 -0.12
N LYS A 109 16.35 -4.13 -0.73
CA LYS A 109 16.75 -4.43 -2.12
C LYS A 109 17.20 -5.89 -2.28
N ASN A 110 17.92 -6.44 -1.29
CA ASN A 110 18.35 -7.83 -1.32
C ASN A 110 17.17 -8.81 -1.21
N ILE A 111 16.19 -8.53 -0.34
CA ILE A 111 14.98 -9.36 -0.20
C ILE A 111 14.25 -9.46 -1.56
N LYS A 112 14.08 -8.37 -2.28
CA LYS A 112 13.45 -8.34 -3.63
C LYS A 112 14.20 -9.13 -4.71
N THR A 113 15.42 -9.56 -4.48
CA THR A 113 16.11 -10.44 -5.44
C THR A 113 15.76 -11.93 -5.28
N GLY A 114 14.84 -12.25 -4.36
CA GLY A 114 14.39 -13.61 -4.06
C GLY A 114 12.96 -13.87 -4.50
N LYS A 115 12.20 -14.52 -3.61
CA LYS A 115 10.79 -14.84 -3.82
C LYS A 115 9.86 -13.67 -3.58
N VAL A 116 10.26 -12.75 -2.70
CA VAL A 116 9.51 -11.50 -2.47
C VAL A 116 9.68 -10.60 -3.68
N THR A 117 8.60 -10.35 -4.38
CA THR A 117 8.54 -9.49 -5.57
C THR A 117 7.95 -8.12 -5.25
N ARG A 118 7.22 -8.00 -4.14
CA ARG A 118 6.57 -6.77 -3.68
C ARG A 118 6.99 -6.46 -2.25
N ILE A 119 7.33 -5.20 -1.99
CA ILE A 119 7.55 -4.67 -0.64
C ILE A 119 6.57 -3.52 -0.42
N THR A 120 5.80 -3.63 0.63
CA THR A 120 4.77 -2.67 1.04
C THR A 120 5.15 -2.07 2.39
N LEU A 121 4.96 -0.77 2.58
CA LEU A 121 5.01 -0.15 3.90
C LEU A 121 3.60 -0.06 4.47
N SER A 122 3.36 -0.66 5.62
CA SER A 122 2.07 -0.59 6.30
C SER A 122 2.07 0.57 7.31
N ILE A 123 1.13 1.50 7.15
CA ILE A 123 0.93 2.69 7.98
C ILE A 123 -0.23 2.45 8.92
N GLY A 124 -0.04 2.77 10.18
CA GLY A 124 -1.07 2.66 11.19
C GLY A 124 -0.96 1.38 12.01
N SER A 125 -1.87 1.25 12.91
CA SER A 125 -2.08 0.15 13.85
C SER A 125 -3.17 0.53 14.84
N SER A 126 -3.51 -0.38 15.76
CA SER A 126 -4.42 -0.12 16.86
C SER A 126 -3.91 0.98 17.80
N ASN A 127 -4.79 1.94 18.10
CA ASN A 127 -4.56 3.02 19.08
C ASN A 127 -3.37 3.96 18.76
N VAL A 128 -3.00 4.11 17.50
CA VAL A 128 -2.02 5.09 17.03
C VAL A 128 -2.71 6.27 16.32
N GLY A 129 -2.03 7.40 16.21
CA GLY A 129 -2.59 8.65 15.68
C GLY A 129 -2.23 8.96 14.23
N ASP A 130 -1.77 7.97 13.46
CA ASP A 130 -1.20 8.21 12.14
C ASP A 130 -2.19 8.81 11.15
N PHE A 131 -3.38 8.24 11.04
CA PHE A 131 -4.40 8.74 10.11
C PHE A 131 -5.02 10.06 10.58
N GLN A 132 -5.08 10.33 11.90
CA GLN A 132 -5.43 11.65 12.43
C GLN A 132 -4.37 12.70 12.05
N ASN A 133 -3.09 12.35 12.12
CA ASN A 133 -2.00 13.21 11.71
C ASN A 133 -2.01 13.42 10.19
N ILE A 134 -2.23 12.37 9.40
CA ILE A 134 -2.39 12.46 7.94
C ILE A 134 -3.54 13.43 7.61
N LYS A 135 -4.71 13.25 8.26
CA LYS A 135 -5.84 14.16 8.06
C LYS A 135 -5.47 15.61 8.35
N ALA A 136 -4.89 15.89 9.51
CA ALA A 136 -4.50 17.25 9.89
C ALA A 136 -3.49 17.88 8.92
N LEU A 137 -2.58 17.08 8.39
CA LEU A 137 -1.59 17.52 7.40
C LEU A 137 -2.21 17.75 6.02
N VAL A 138 -3.14 16.88 5.59
CA VAL A 138 -3.90 17.06 4.36
C VAL A 138 -4.74 18.32 4.44
N ASP A 139 -5.48 18.53 5.52
CA ASP A 139 -6.34 19.70 5.75
C ASP A 139 -5.52 21.00 5.73
N SER A 140 -4.32 21.01 6.34
CA SER A 140 -3.52 22.22 6.49
C SER A 140 -2.57 22.51 5.33
N GLN A 141 -2.06 21.48 4.63
CA GLN A 141 -1.02 21.61 3.60
C GLN A 141 -1.44 21.09 2.23
N GLY A 142 -2.55 20.33 2.17
CA GLY A 142 -2.94 19.56 0.99
C GLY A 142 -1.95 18.43 0.69
N THR A 143 -2.07 17.87 -0.52
CA THR A 143 -1.26 16.73 -0.99
C THR A 143 -0.29 17.08 -2.12
N GLY A 144 -0.09 18.38 -2.37
CA GLY A 144 0.79 18.86 -3.43
C GLY A 144 2.29 18.74 -3.11
N LYS A 145 3.14 18.97 -4.11
CA LYS A 145 4.63 18.85 -4.02
C LYS A 145 5.29 19.65 -2.90
N LYS A 146 4.58 20.62 -2.31
CA LYS A 146 5.10 21.44 -1.21
C LYS A 146 4.75 20.87 0.16
N SER A 147 3.74 19.99 0.26
CA SER A 147 3.35 19.35 1.52
C SER A 147 4.46 18.46 2.05
N ILE A 148 4.50 18.27 3.35
CA ILE A 148 5.50 17.40 3.97
C ILE A 148 5.26 15.94 3.61
N LEU A 149 4.00 15.47 3.61
CA LEU A 149 3.65 14.11 3.21
C LEU A 149 4.18 13.78 1.80
N TYR A 150 3.94 14.67 0.82
CA TYR A 150 4.47 14.45 -0.53
C TYR A 150 5.99 14.33 -0.53
N LYS A 151 6.70 15.21 0.18
CA LYS A 151 8.18 15.21 0.20
C LYS A 151 8.73 13.95 0.85
N ASP A 152 8.14 13.51 1.94
CA ASP A 152 8.61 12.34 2.68
C ASP A 152 8.37 11.05 1.89
N PHE A 153 7.17 10.87 1.33
CA PHE A 153 6.92 9.70 0.48
C PHE A 153 7.70 9.73 -0.83
N ALA A 154 7.96 10.90 -1.41
CA ALA A 154 8.87 11.02 -2.56
C ALA A 154 10.33 10.68 -2.19
N ALA A 155 10.77 11.00 -0.97
CA ALA A 155 12.10 10.61 -0.47
C ALA A 155 12.19 9.09 -0.26
N ILE A 156 11.14 8.46 0.29
CA ILE A 156 11.03 7.00 0.41
C ILE A 156 11.07 6.33 -0.97
N ALA A 157 10.24 6.77 -1.93
CA ALA A 157 10.22 6.22 -3.29
C ALA A 157 11.59 6.20 -3.96
N LYS A 158 12.40 7.22 -3.68
CA LYS A 158 13.77 7.34 -4.22
C LYS A 158 14.77 6.43 -3.52
N ALA A 159 14.63 6.22 -2.21
CA ALA A 159 15.62 5.55 -1.38
C ALA A 159 15.37 4.03 -1.26
N LEU A 160 14.12 3.64 -1.10
CA LEU A 160 13.71 2.28 -0.80
C LEU A 160 12.99 1.63 -1.99
N PRO A 161 13.06 0.32 -2.15
CA PRO A 161 12.39 -0.42 -3.22
C PRO A 161 10.92 -0.73 -2.86
N ILE A 162 10.16 0.27 -2.47
CA ILE A 162 8.77 0.14 -2.03
C ILE A 162 7.84 0.21 -3.23
N ASP A 163 6.91 -0.72 -3.33
CA ASP A 163 5.94 -0.84 -4.41
C ASP A 163 4.57 -0.29 -4.02
N ALA A 164 4.22 -0.44 -2.74
CA ALA A 164 2.89 -0.07 -2.25
C ALA A 164 2.93 0.49 -0.83
N ILE A 165 1.85 1.18 -0.48
CA ILE A 165 1.57 1.63 0.88
C ILE A 165 0.25 0.98 1.33
N ASP A 166 0.30 0.31 2.48
CA ASP A 166 -0.83 -0.36 3.09
C ASP A 166 -1.45 0.52 4.18
N PHE A 167 -2.77 0.65 4.20
CA PHE A 167 -3.50 1.51 5.14
C PHE A 167 -4.14 0.66 6.22
N ASP A 168 -3.54 0.66 7.41
CA ASP A 168 -4.02 0.00 8.62
C ASP A 168 -4.66 1.04 9.56
N ASP A 169 -5.69 1.76 9.05
CA ASP A 169 -6.44 2.75 9.83
C ASP A 169 -7.43 2.05 10.74
N GLU A 170 -7.12 2.02 12.02
CA GLU A 170 -7.99 1.42 13.04
C GLU A 170 -8.74 2.46 13.89
N ASN A 171 -8.59 3.76 13.63
CA ASN A 171 -9.05 4.79 14.55
C ASN A 171 -9.71 6.02 13.93
N SER A 172 -9.34 6.42 12.72
CA SER A 172 -9.73 7.70 12.13
C SER A 172 -10.94 7.60 11.21
N TYR A 173 -10.85 6.72 10.22
CA TYR A 173 -11.91 6.45 9.23
C TYR A 173 -12.44 7.72 8.54
N ASP A 174 -11.54 8.65 8.18
CA ASP A 174 -11.86 9.86 7.44
C ASP A 174 -11.67 9.66 5.94
N GLU A 175 -12.77 9.45 5.21
CA GLU A 175 -12.73 9.09 3.78
C GLU A 175 -12.06 10.18 2.93
N GLU A 176 -12.37 11.46 3.18
CA GLU A 176 -11.88 12.55 2.33
C GLU A 176 -10.35 12.66 2.36
N SER A 177 -9.76 12.69 3.55
CA SER A 177 -8.30 12.78 3.68
C SER A 177 -7.61 11.50 3.22
N THR A 178 -8.21 10.33 3.46
CA THR A 178 -7.68 9.04 3.01
C THR A 178 -7.64 8.95 1.48
N VAL A 179 -8.71 9.37 0.81
CA VAL A 179 -8.74 9.43 -0.67
C VAL A 179 -7.68 10.37 -1.22
N GLN A 180 -7.58 11.59 -0.68
CA GLN A 180 -6.58 12.56 -1.12
C GLN A 180 -5.14 12.06 -0.91
N PHE A 181 -4.88 11.41 0.22
CA PHE A 181 -3.57 10.82 0.53
C PHE A 181 -3.24 9.66 -0.42
N ALA A 182 -4.18 8.76 -0.67
CA ALA A 182 -4.00 7.66 -1.62
C ALA A 182 -3.69 8.16 -3.03
N LEU A 183 -4.43 9.14 -3.53
CA LEU A 183 -4.19 9.74 -4.86
C LEU A 183 -2.80 10.40 -4.96
N MET A 184 -2.34 11.03 -3.88
CA MET A 184 -0.97 11.55 -3.80
C MET A 184 0.06 10.44 -3.94
N LEU A 185 -0.11 9.34 -3.24
CA LEU A 185 0.77 8.18 -3.30
C LEU A 185 0.79 7.55 -4.71
N GLY A 186 -0.38 7.42 -5.33
CA GLY A 186 -0.49 6.98 -6.73
C GLY A 186 0.25 7.92 -7.69
N GLY A 187 0.16 9.23 -7.47
CA GLY A 187 0.92 10.24 -8.22
C GLY A 187 2.45 10.14 -8.04
N LEU A 188 2.91 9.49 -6.99
CA LEU A 188 4.32 9.16 -6.74
C LEU A 188 4.75 7.79 -7.29
N GLY A 189 3.81 7.01 -7.83
CA GLY A 189 4.05 5.69 -8.43
C GLY A 189 3.87 4.51 -7.47
N TYR A 190 3.31 4.72 -6.28
CA TYR A 190 2.93 3.63 -5.40
C TYR A 190 1.58 3.04 -5.79
N HIS A 191 1.41 1.74 -5.54
CA HIS A 191 0.10 1.15 -5.31
C HIS A 191 -0.36 1.39 -3.88
N VAL A 192 -1.64 1.14 -3.62
CA VAL A 192 -2.21 1.22 -2.26
C VAL A 192 -2.92 -0.09 -1.95
N THR A 193 -2.78 -0.57 -0.72
CA THR A 193 -3.59 -1.64 -0.17
C THR A 193 -4.32 -1.17 1.08
N MET A 194 -5.41 -1.83 1.44
CA MET A 194 -6.20 -1.52 2.63
C MET A 194 -6.17 -2.71 3.58
N ASN A 195 -6.12 -2.44 4.89
CA ASN A 195 -5.98 -3.46 5.92
C ASN A 195 -7.15 -3.42 6.94
N PRO A 196 -8.40 -3.66 6.48
CA PRO A 196 -9.57 -3.56 7.33
C PRO A 196 -9.73 -4.71 8.30
N TYR A 197 -10.33 -4.41 9.49
CA TYR A 197 -10.89 -5.44 10.38
C TYR A 197 -12.33 -5.14 10.79
N THR A 198 -12.77 -3.89 10.67
CA THR A 198 -14.12 -3.40 10.99
C THR A 198 -14.51 -2.27 10.04
N ASN A 199 -15.70 -1.68 10.22
CA ASN A 199 -16.16 -0.51 9.48
C ASN A 199 -16.19 -0.70 7.94
N ASN A 200 -16.74 -1.84 7.50
CA ASN A 200 -16.77 -2.26 6.09
C ASN A 200 -17.31 -1.17 5.13
N THR A 201 -18.33 -0.41 5.55
CA THR A 201 -18.92 0.66 4.74
C THR A 201 -17.88 1.75 4.41
N TYR A 202 -17.10 2.17 5.38
CA TYR A 202 -16.01 3.14 5.16
C TYR A 202 -14.99 2.60 4.13
N TRP A 203 -14.55 1.38 4.30
CA TRP A 203 -13.53 0.80 3.44
C TRP A 203 -14.02 0.60 2.00
N THR A 204 -15.24 0.08 1.83
CA THR A 204 -15.79 -0.15 0.49
C THR A 204 -16.06 1.17 -0.24
N SER A 205 -16.57 2.21 0.45
CA SER A 205 -16.75 3.54 -0.15
C SER A 205 -15.41 4.20 -0.49
N THR A 206 -14.43 4.14 0.41
CA THR A 206 -13.09 4.72 0.21
C THR A 206 -12.38 4.09 -0.99
N VAL A 207 -12.36 2.76 -1.08
CA VAL A 207 -11.76 2.04 -2.23
C VAL A 207 -12.44 2.41 -3.54
N SER A 208 -13.79 2.45 -3.54
CA SER A 208 -14.56 2.87 -4.71
C SER A 208 -14.22 4.31 -5.14
N ALA A 209 -14.14 5.24 -4.17
CA ALA A 209 -13.81 6.64 -4.43
C ALA A 209 -12.39 6.82 -5.00
N ILE A 210 -11.41 6.07 -4.49
CA ILE A 210 -10.03 6.09 -4.98
C ILE A 210 -9.95 5.51 -6.40
N ASN A 211 -10.47 4.30 -6.61
CA ASN A 211 -10.34 3.60 -7.90
C ASN A 211 -11.23 4.23 -9.00
N THR A 212 -12.26 5.00 -8.65
CA THR A 212 -12.99 5.82 -9.61
C THR A 212 -12.11 6.95 -10.16
N GLN A 213 -11.27 7.56 -9.33
CA GLN A 213 -10.39 8.67 -9.74
C GLN A 213 -9.07 8.18 -10.34
N MET A 214 -8.53 7.07 -9.83
CA MET A 214 -7.30 6.45 -10.34
C MET A 214 -7.49 4.93 -10.41
N PRO A 215 -8.01 4.40 -11.52
CA PRO A 215 -8.33 2.99 -11.68
C PRO A 215 -7.14 2.07 -11.37
N GLY A 216 -7.35 1.09 -10.48
CA GLY A 216 -6.34 0.11 -10.08
C GLY A 216 -5.28 0.64 -9.11
N LEU A 217 -5.46 1.84 -8.54
CA LEU A 217 -4.56 2.34 -7.51
C LEU A 217 -4.63 1.48 -6.25
N VAL A 218 -5.85 1.22 -5.76
CA VAL A 218 -6.03 0.19 -4.73
C VAL A 218 -6.12 -1.15 -5.45
N ASP A 219 -5.12 -2.00 -5.22
CA ASP A 219 -4.95 -3.26 -5.94
C ASP A 219 -5.01 -4.51 -5.04
N GLY A 220 -5.28 -4.35 -3.73
CA GLY A 220 -5.45 -5.45 -2.79
C GLY A 220 -6.05 -5.02 -1.46
N ILE A 221 -6.78 -5.94 -0.84
CA ILE A 221 -7.38 -5.76 0.50
C ILE A 221 -6.80 -6.83 1.43
N HIS A 222 -6.05 -6.43 2.42
CA HIS A 222 -5.48 -7.27 3.47
C HIS A 222 -6.49 -7.43 4.61
N LEU A 223 -7.57 -8.16 4.38
CA LEU A 223 -8.64 -8.32 5.38
C LEU A 223 -8.14 -9.06 6.62
N GLN A 224 -8.14 -8.40 7.78
CA GLN A 224 -7.82 -9.04 9.05
C GLN A 224 -8.95 -10.02 9.45
N THR A 225 -8.59 -11.28 9.69
CA THR A 225 -9.52 -12.32 10.16
C THR A 225 -9.13 -12.85 11.55
N PHE A 226 -8.38 -12.06 12.29
CA PHE A 226 -7.86 -12.37 13.63
C PHE A 226 -8.05 -11.15 14.55
N ALA A 227 -7.79 -11.33 15.85
CA ALA A 227 -7.98 -10.30 16.87
C ALA A 227 -9.36 -9.63 16.77
N GLY A 228 -9.44 -8.32 16.57
CA GLY A 228 -10.69 -7.58 16.36
C GLY A 228 -11.50 -8.04 15.15
N GLY A 229 -10.85 -8.60 14.12
CA GLY A 229 -11.44 -9.11 12.89
C GLY A 229 -11.75 -10.61 12.88
N GLN A 230 -11.70 -11.31 14.02
CA GLN A 230 -11.83 -12.78 14.09
C GLN A 230 -13.13 -13.37 13.48
N GLY A 231 -14.16 -12.54 13.30
CA GLY A 231 -15.43 -12.92 12.65
C GLY A 231 -15.48 -12.66 11.14
N ASN A 232 -14.47 -11.99 10.59
CA ASN A 232 -14.44 -11.64 9.19
C ASN A 232 -14.21 -12.86 8.28
N SER A 233 -14.80 -12.80 7.11
CA SER A 233 -14.62 -13.81 6.06
C SER A 233 -14.41 -13.10 4.71
N PRO A 234 -13.39 -13.48 3.92
CA PRO A 234 -13.20 -12.95 2.58
C PRO A 234 -14.36 -13.31 1.63
N CYS A 235 -15.19 -14.27 2.02
CA CYS A 235 -16.34 -14.71 1.24
C CYS A 235 -17.65 -14.02 1.65
N SER A 236 -17.61 -13.08 2.60
CA SER A 236 -18.79 -12.31 2.98
C SER A 236 -19.02 -11.13 2.03
N SER A 237 -20.28 -10.90 1.64
CA SER A 237 -20.68 -9.74 0.84
C SER A 237 -20.43 -8.39 1.55
N GLU A 238 -20.19 -8.40 2.86
CA GLU A 238 -19.81 -7.19 3.61
C GLU A 238 -18.41 -6.68 3.22
N TRP A 239 -17.57 -7.55 2.69
CA TRP A 239 -16.21 -7.27 2.25
C TRP A 239 -16.07 -7.40 0.73
N ASP A 240 -17.11 -7.02 -0.01
CA ASP A 240 -17.08 -6.97 -1.47
C ASP A 240 -16.53 -5.61 -1.95
N PHE A 241 -15.37 -5.66 -2.58
CA PHE A 241 -14.67 -4.50 -3.14
C PHE A 241 -14.67 -4.51 -4.69
N GLY A 242 -15.62 -5.20 -5.29
CA GLY A 242 -15.70 -5.36 -6.75
C GLY A 242 -14.52 -6.17 -7.30
N ASP A 243 -13.78 -5.59 -8.23
CA ASP A 243 -12.65 -6.27 -8.89
C ASP A 243 -11.35 -6.27 -8.03
N VAL A 244 -11.34 -5.62 -6.86
CA VAL A 244 -10.16 -5.61 -5.99
C VAL A 244 -10.11 -6.88 -5.16
N PRO A 245 -9.04 -7.69 -5.28
CA PRO A 245 -8.95 -8.96 -4.58
C PRO A 245 -8.85 -8.78 -3.06
N VAL A 246 -9.52 -9.68 -2.32
CA VAL A 246 -9.47 -9.73 -0.86
C VAL A 246 -8.55 -10.86 -0.44
N PHE A 247 -7.50 -10.51 0.29
CA PHE A 247 -6.49 -11.41 0.84
C PHE A 247 -6.71 -11.56 2.34
N PRO A 248 -7.26 -12.69 2.83
CA PRO A 248 -7.47 -12.89 4.26
C PRO A 248 -6.14 -12.99 5.00
N GLY A 249 -6.05 -12.27 6.12
CA GLY A 249 -4.94 -12.32 7.05
C GLY A 249 -5.14 -13.40 8.09
N LEU A 250 -4.12 -14.21 8.34
CA LEU A 250 -4.09 -15.21 9.39
C LEU A 250 -3.05 -14.83 10.46
N SER A 251 -3.23 -15.30 11.69
CA SER A 251 -2.31 -15.00 12.78
C SER A 251 -1.57 -16.25 13.24
N ASP A 252 -0.25 -16.10 13.44
CA ASP A 252 0.61 -17.06 14.12
C ASP A 252 0.86 -16.68 15.59
N GLN A 253 0.17 -15.64 16.09
CA GLN A 253 0.29 -15.19 17.47
C GLN A 253 -0.81 -15.76 18.37
N PRO A 254 -0.46 -16.45 19.49
CA PRO A 254 -1.46 -16.89 20.47
C PRO A 254 -2.29 -15.74 21.06
N GLY A 255 -1.73 -14.54 21.14
CA GLY A 255 -2.41 -13.34 21.64
C GLY A 255 -3.35 -12.66 20.64
N ALA A 256 -3.36 -13.08 19.37
CA ALA A 256 -4.22 -12.55 18.32
C ALA A 256 -5.08 -13.67 17.68
N PRO A 257 -6.12 -14.14 18.38
CA PRO A 257 -6.94 -15.27 17.95
C PRO A 257 -7.77 -14.95 16.69
N PRO A 258 -8.14 -15.99 15.89
CA PRO A 258 -7.76 -17.38 16.07
C PRO A 258 -6.32 -17.67 15.60
N PHE A 259 -5.49 -18.18 16.49
CA PHE A 259 -4.15 -18.65 16.13
C PHE A 259 -4.22 -19.82 15.13
N LYS A 260 -3.33 -19.80 14.15
CA LYS A 260 -3.24 -20.86 13.12
C LYS A 260 -1.82 -21.41 13.05
N THR A 261 -1.66 -22.71 13.19
CA THR A 261 -0.42 -23.41 12.78
C THR A 261 -0.32 -23.41 11.23
N PRO A 262 0.84 -23.71 10.63
CA PRO A 262 0.96 -23.80 9.17
C PRO A 262 -0.10 -24.71 8.51
N THR A 263 -0.28 -25.91 9.03
CA THR A 263 -1.30 -26.85 8.54
C THR A 263 -2.74 -26.34 8.71
N ALA A 264 -3.03 -25.67 9.83
CA ALA A 264 -4.35 -25.07 10.06
C ALA A 264 -4.60 -23.88 9.14
N ALA A 265 -3.54 -23.11 8.81
CA ALA A 265 -3.59 -22.04 7.83
C ALA A 265 -3.89 -22.57 6.42
N GLU A 266 -3.20 -23.64 5.97
CA GLU A 266 -3.49 -24.34 4.71
C GLU A 266 -4.98 -24.75 4.63
N ALA A 267 -5.48 -25.46 5.64
CA ALA A 267 -6.85 -25.93 5.67
C ALA A 267 -7.89 -24.80 5.61
N GLN A 268 -7.65 -23.71 6.32
CA GLN A 268 -8.55 -22.56 6.30
C GLN A 268 -8.55 -21.86 4.93
N LEU A 269 -7.39 -21.64 4.35
CA LEU A 269 -7.25 -20.99 3.04
C LEU A 269 -7.85 -21.85 1.92
N LYS A 270 -7.63 -23.16 1.96
CA LYS A 270 -8.27 -24.11 1.05
C LYS A 270 -9.81 -24.06 1.14
N THR A 271 -10.34 -23.91 2.34
CA THR A 271 -11.79 -23.74 2.56
C THR A 271 -12.29 -22.47 1.87
N TRP A 272 -11.65 -21.32 2.10
CA TRP A 272 -12.03 -20.06 1.46
C TRP A 272 -11.78 -20.06 -0.06
N HIS A 273 -10.70 -20.69 -0.53
CA HIS A 273 -10.50 -20.89 -1.96
C HIS A 273 -11.69 -21.65 -2.60
N SER A 274 -12.14 -22.74 -1.96
CA SER A 274 -13.29 -23.52 -2.46
C SER A 274 -14.61 -22.75 -2.38
N GLN A 275 -14.78 -21.86 -1.40
CA GLN A 275 -16.03 -21.12 -1.19
C GLN A 275 -16.17 -19.91 -2.11
N CYS A 276 -15.11 -19.13 -2.30
CA CYS A 276 -15.17 -17.85 -3.04
C CYS A 276 -13.93 -17.55 -3.91
N GLY A 277 -13.04 -18.53 -4.09
CA GLY A 277 -11.95 -18.40 -5.06
C GLY A 277 -10.89 -17.34 -4.64
N ILE A 278 -10.55 -17.25 -3.36
CA ILE A 278 -9.45 -16.36 -2.95
C ILE A 278 -8.19 -16.65 -3.76
N THR A 279 -7.43 -15.62 -4.10
CA THR A 279 -6.22 -15.72 -4.92
C THR A 279 -4.95 -15.41 -4.14
N GLY A 280 -5.06 -15.09 -2.85
CA GLY A 280 -3.95 -14.76 -1.98
C GLY A 280 -4.35 -14.74 -0.52
N ALA A 281 -3.35 -14.57 0.35
CA ALA A 281 -3.48 -14.46 1.80
C ALA A 281 -2.24 -13.78 2.38
N TRP A 282 -2.28 -13.38 3.64
CA TRP A 282 -1.12 -12.85 4.35
C TRP A 282 -1.05 -13.34 5.79
N LEU A 283 0.14 -13.25 6.41
CA LEU A 283 0.42 -13.72 7.76
C LEU A 283 0.81 -12.59 8.69
N TRP A 284 0.19 -12.51 9.84
CA TRP A 284 0.55 -11.80 11.03
C TRP A 284 1.17 -12.78 12.03
N ILE A 285 2.49 -12.85 12.31
CA ILE A 285 3.52 -11.87 11.99
C ILE A 285 4.88 -12.56 11.95
N PHE A 286 5.78 -12.12 11.06
CA PHE A 286 7.15 -12.64 10.94
C PHE A 286 7.92 -12.62 12.27
N ASP A 287 7.65 -11.64 13.13
CA ASP A 287 8.33 -11.43 14.40
C ASP A 287 8.25 -12.64 15.35
N GLN A 288 7.18 -13.45 15.25
CA GLN A 288 7.00 -14.64 16.07
C GLN A 288 7.81 -15.85 15.58
N ILE A 289 8.04 -15.93 14.28
CA ILE A 289 8.62 -17.12 13.65
C ILE A 289 10.00 -16.87 13.06
N ALA A 290 10.51 -15.63 13.09
CA ALA A 290 11.84 -15.30 12.59
C ALA A 290 12.94 -16.17 13.19
N GLY A 291 13.82 -16.71 12.36
CA GLY A 291 14.90 -17.60 12.79
C GLY A 291 14.47 -19.03 13.08
N THR A 292 13.23 -19.41 12.73
CA THR A 292 12.72 -20.79 12.88
C THR A 292 12.33 -21.42 11.53
N ASP A 293 12.21 -22.74 11.49
CA ASP A 293 11.75 -23.44 10.29
C ASP A 293 10.29 -23.10 9.91
N GLN A 294 9.50 -22.56 10.85
CA GLN A 294 8.10 -22.19 10.61
C GLN A 294 7.94 -21.16 9.50
N VAL A 295 8.91 -20.28 9.29
CA VAL A 295 8.86 -19.29 8.19
C VAL A 295 8.64 -19.97 6.84
N LYS A 296 9.32 -21.06 6.58
CA LYS A 296 9.17 -21.85 5.34
C LYS A 296 7.91 -22.69 5.34
N GLU A 297 7.52 -23.24 6.49
CA GLU A 297 6.33 -24.06 6.63
C GLU A 297 5.07 -23.21 6.35
N TYR A 298 4.94 -22.02 6.94
CA TYR A 298 3.83 -21.11 6.63
C TYR A 298 3.81 -20.70 5.17
N ALA A 299 4.94 -20.27 4.60
CA ALA A 299 4.97 -19.88 3.19
C ALA A 299 4.50 -21.00 2.27
N LYS A 300 4.97 -22.23 2.51
CA LYS A 300 4.60 -23.42 1.74
C LYS A 300 3.12 -23.79 1.89
N ASP A 301 2.67 -23.92 3.15
CA ASP A 301 1.33 -24.42 3.44
C ASP A 301 0.26 -23.38 3.08
N MET A 302 0.53 -22.08 3.31
CA MET A 302 -0.36 -21.01 2.83
C MET A 302 -0.45 -20.99 1.30
N THR A 303 0.68 -21.17 0.59
CA THR A 303 0.67 -21.23 -0.89
C THR A 303 -0.23 -22.38 -1.40
N LYS A 304 -0.14 -23.56 -0.79
CA LYS A 304 -1.03 -24.69 -1.14
C LYS A 304 -2.50 -24.35 -0.86
N GLY A 305 -2.78 -23.81 0.32
CA GLY A 305 -4.14 -23.45 0.69
C GLY A 305 -4.78 -22.43 -0.25
N VAL A 306 -4.02 -21.40 -0.64
CA VAL A 306 -4.46 -20.40 -1.61
C VAL A 306 -4.69 -20.99 -3.00
N ASN A 307 -3.90 -21.99 -3.41
CA ASN A 307 -4.07 -22.69 -4.69
C ASN A 307 -5.15 -23.79 -4.66
N GLY A 308 -5.72 -24.10 -3.48
CA GLY A 308 -6.71 -25.19 -3.34
C GLY A 308 -6.10 -26.58 -3.36
N GLU A 309 -4.78 -26.71 -3.15
CA GLU A 309 -4.03 -27.99 -3.19
C GLU A 309 -4.18 -28.83 -1.91
#